data_0243ac5f9946518fe07a0972c7f127e7
#
_entry.id   0243ac5f9946518fe07a0972c7f127e7
#
_cell.length_a   1.000
_cell.length_b   1.000
_cell.length_c   1.000
_cell.angle_alpha   90.00
_cell.angle_beta   90.00
_cell.angle_gamma   90.00
#
_symmetry.space_group_name_H-M   'P 1'
#
loop_
_entity.id
_entity.type
_entity.pdbx_description
1 polymer ?
#
loop_
_entity_poly.entity_id
_entity_poly.type
_entity_poly.pdbx_seq_one_letter_code
_entity_poly.pdbx_strand_id
1 'polypeptide(L)'
;MIDTISSFTEYWANARARTTRVLDRLPESELEWSYAPGRFTFGDLFRHLAGTERYMYAETVQGRPSSYPGHAASLASGIEAVRAYIMRCHGESLAIFRALSDADLQRKCTTPAGTPITTWKWLRAMVEHEAHHRGQLYLMASMRGLSVPPLYELTEEQVLERSKRSAGAGV
;
A
#
# COMPACT_ATOMS: atom_id res chain seq x y z
N MET A 1 -14.61 10.15 -6.26
CA MET A 1 -14.69 9.02 -7.22
C MET A 1 -13.34 8.95 -7.93
N ILE A 2 -12.88 7.79 -8.35
CA ILE A 2 -11.73 7.68 -9.26
C ILE A 2 -12.31 7.85 -10.67
N ASP A 3 -11.99 8.95 -11.34
CA ASP A 3 -12.63 9.35 -12.60
C ASP A 3 -11.73 9.13 -13.82
N THR A 4 -10.40 9.15 -13.62
CA THR A 4 -9.43 8.88 -14.69
C THR A 4 -8.33 7.94 -14.22
N ILE A 5 -7.79 7.15 -15.14
CA ILE A 5 -6.65 6.25 -14.89
C ILE A 5 -5.41 7.06 -14.52
N SER A 6 -5.18 8.20 -15.16
CA SER A 6 -4.03 9.06 -14.87
C SER A 6 -4.04 9.53 -13.41
N SER A 7 -5.14 10.12 -12.95
CA SER A 7 -5.25 10.60 -11.58
C SER A 7 -5.17 9.45 -10.55
N PHE A 8 -5.75 8.30 -10.87
CA PHE A 8 -5.64 7.12 -10.02
C PHE A 8 -4.19 6.64 -9.90
N THR A 9 -3.47 6.48 -11.01
CA THR A 9 -2.11 5.93 -10.98
C THR A 9 -1.12 6.85 -10.29
N GLU A 10 -1.28 8.17 -10.43
CA GLU A 10 -0.52 9.16 -9.67
C GLU A 10 -0.81 9.07 -8.16
N TYR A 11 -2.09 9.07 -7.80
CA TYR A 11 -2.50 8.91 -6.40
C TYR A 11 -2.00 7.61 -5.79
N TRP A 12 -2.09 6.50 -6.54
CA TRP A 12 -1.63 5.19 -6.10
C TRP A 12 -0.11 5.14 -5.90
N ALA A 13 0.67 5.69 -6.83
CA ALA A 13 2.12 5.79 -6.67
C ALA A 13 2.50 6.56 -5.39
N ASN A 14 1.82 7.68 -5.11
CA ASN A 14 2.00 8.44 -3.88
C ASN A 14 1.58 7.67 -2.62
N ALA A 15 0.52 6.88 -2.68
CA ALA A 15 0.08 6.03 -1.57
C ALA A 15 1.13 4.94 -1.26
N ARG A 16 1.66 4.26 -2.28
CA ARG A 16 2.71 3.25 -2.17
C ARG A 16 4.02 3.85 -1.64
N ALA A 17 4.43 5.01 -2.14
CA ALA A 17 5.62 5.69 -1.66
C ALA A 17 5.57 5.98 -0.15
N ARG A 18 4.39 6.34 0.40
CA ARG A 18 4.22 6.52 1.85
C ARG A 18 4.44 5.22 2.64
N THR A 19 4.05 4.07 2.10
CA THR A 19 4.26 2.77 2.75
C THR A 19 5.73 2.35 2.69
N THR A 20 6.40 2.55 1.55
CA THR A 20 7.81 2.16 1.41
C THR A 20 8.75 2.98 2.29
N ARG A 21 8.39 4.21 2.70
CA ARG A 21 9.16 4.98 3.69
C ARG A 21 9.34 4.24 5.03
N VAL A 22 8.41 3.35 5.39
CA VAL A 22 8.57 2.53 6.60
C VAL A 22 9.67 1.50 6.41
N LEU A 23 9.73 0.86 5.23
CA LEU A 23 10.80 -0.09 4.89
C LEU A 23 12.18 0.59 4.90
N ASP A 24 12.26 1.86 4.46
CA ASP A 24 13.51 2.63 4.43
C ASP A 24 14.09 2.92 5.84
N ARG A 25 13.28 2.76 6.87
CA ARG A 25 13.67 2.98 8.28
C ARG A 25 13.79 1.69 9.08
N LEU A 26 13.46 0.56 8.46
CA LEU A 26 13.46 -0.73 9.14
C LEU A 26 14.85 -1.33 9.15
N PRO A 27 15.44 -1.64 10.33
CA PRO A 27 16.66 -2.44 10.42
C PRO A 27 16.43 -3.86 9.88
N GLU A 28 17.47 -4.45 9.27
CA GLU A 28 17.42 -5.84 8.76
C GLU A 28 16.93 -6.84 9.83
N SER A 29 17.40 -6.68 11.07
CA SER A 29 17.05 -7.55 12.19
C SER A 29 15.57 -7.50 12.59
N GLU A 30 14.84 -6.46 12.20
CA GLU A 30 13.43 -6.28 12.50
C GLU A 30 12.50 -6.80 11.40
N LEU A 31 13.03 -7.10 10.22
CA LEU A 31 12.20 -7.46 9.05
C LEU A 31 11.24 -8.63 9.34
N GLU A 32 11.70 -9.64 10.04
CA GLU A 32 10.88 -10.81 10.36
C GLU A 32 10.36 -10.80 11.81
N TRP A 33 10.35 -9.63 12.45
CA TRP A 33 9.70 -9.48 13.75
C TRP A 33 8.19 -9.37 13.61
N SER A 34 7.46 -10.05 14.52
CA SER A 34 6.02 -9.90 14.68
C SER A 34 5.67 -9.69 16.15
N TYR A 35 4.54 -9.03 16.42
CA TYR A 35 4.09 -8.74 17.78
C TYR A 35 3.54 -9.96 18.54
N ALA A 36 3.24 -11.06 17.85
CA ALA A 36 2.80 -12.31 18.45
C ALA A 36 3.02 -13.49 17.47
N PRO A 37 3.17 -14.73 17.98
CA PRO A 37 3.26 -15.92 17.15
C PRO A 37 2.08 -16.04 16.17
N GLY A 38 2.37 -16.41 14.92
CA GLY A 38 1.37 -16.59 13.86
C GLY A 38 0.73 -15.29 13.33
N ARG A 39 1.30 -14.15 13.66
CA ARG A 39 0.92 -12.85 13.09
C ARG A 39 1.94 -12.41 12.04
N PHE A 40 1.51 -11.52 11.15
CA PHE A 40 2.38 -10.94 10.14
C PHE A 40 3.64 -10.34 10.75
N THR A 41 4.78 -10.63 10.15
CA THR A 41 6.02 -9.87 10.35
C THR A 41 5.97 -8.58 9.53
N PHE A 42 6.94 -7.67 9.72
CA PHE A 42 7.10 -6.54 8.80
C PHE A 42 7.30 -7.03 7.36
N GLY A 43 8.19 -8.01 7.18
CA GLY A 43 8.46 -8.60 5.86
C GLY A 43 7.22 -9.22 5.23
N ASP A 44 6.42 -9.94 6.00
CA ASP A 44 5.15 -10.51 5.53
C ASP A 44 4.19 -9.44 5.03
N LEU A 45 4.04 -8.32 5.76
CA LEU A 45 3.17 -7.22 5.35
C LEU A 45 3.64 -6.58 4.03
N PHE A 46 4.93 -6.36 3.86
CA PHE A 46 5.47 -5.81 2.62
C PHE A 46 5.30 -6.76 1.44
N ARG A 47 5.59 -8.04 1.61
CA ARG A 47 5.38 -9.07 0.59
C ARG A 47 3.91 -9.23 0.25
N HIS A 48 3.04 -9.21 1.28
CA HIS A 48 1.58 -9.26 1.12
C HIS A 48 1.06 -8.08 0.28
N LEU A 49 1.40 -6.87 0.64
CA LEU A 49 0.97 -5.66 -0.07
C LEU A 49 1.44 -5.64 -1.53
N ALA A 50 2.69 -6.02 -1.79
CA ALA A 50 3.21 -6.11 -3.15
C ALA A 50 2.53 -7.22 -3.96
N GLY A 51 2.37 -8.40 -3.36
CA GLY A 51 1.77 -9.56 -4.01
C GLY A 51 0.29 -9.37 -4.30
N THR A 52 -0.48 -8.81 -3.37
CA THR A 52 -1.91 -8.55 -3.60
C THR A 52 -2.12 -7.46 -4.65
N GLU A 53 -1.33 -6.40 -4.67
CA GLU A 53 -1.39 -5.39 -5.73
C GLU A 53 -1.22 -6.04 -7.10
N ARG A 54 -0.12 -6.79 -7.28
CA ARG A 54 0.26 -7.32 -8.58
C ARG A 54 -0.57 -8.52 -9.01
N TYR A 55 -0.76 -9.50 -8.13
CA TYR A 55 -1.31 -10.81 -8.50
C TYR A 55 -2.79 -10.99 -8.13
N MET A 56 -3.40 -9.99 -7.50
CA MET A 56 -4.83 -9.98 -7.24
C MET A 56 -5.51 -8.79 -7.91
N TYR A 57 -5.21 -7.56 -7.49
CA TYR A 57 -5.88 -6.37 -8.01
C TYR A 57 -5.58 -6.13 -9.49
N ALA A 58 -4.30 -6.15 -9.89
CA ALA A 58 -3.91 -5.94 -11.28
C ALA A 58 -4.35 -7.09 -12.22
N GLU A 59 -4.47 -8.32 -11.74
CA GLU A 59 -5.00 -9.43 -12.54
C GLU A 59 -6.50 -9.30 -12.74
N THR A 60 -7.24 -9.05 -11.67
CA THR A 60 -8.71 -9.07 -11.71
C THR A 60 -9.30 -7.89 -12.50
N VAL A 61 -8.68 -6.71 -12.52
CA VAL A 61 -9.12 -5.60 -13.38
C VAL A 61 -8.97 -5.87 -14.88
N GLN A 62 -8.11 -6.83 -15.24
CA GLN A 62 -7.96 -7.33 -16.62
C GLN A 62 -8.91 -8.48 -16.94
N GLY A 63 -9.77 -8.89 -16.00
CA GLY A 63 -10.65 -10.05 -16.15
C GLY A 63 -9.95 -11.39 -15.95
N ARG A 64 -8.72 -11.41 -15.40
CA ARG A 64 -7.98 -12.63 -15.09
C ARG A 64 -8.23 -13.04 -13.63
N PRO A 65 -8.13 -14.34 -13.29
CA PRO A 65 -8.23 -14.80 -11.92
C PRO A 65 -7.04 -14.29 -11.10
N SER A 66 -7.24 -14.14 -9.78
CA SER A 66 -6.15 -13.88 -8.84
C SER A 66 -5.15 -15.05 -8.83
N SER A 67 -3.86 -14.72 -8.87
CA SER A 67 -2.74 -15.66 -8.73
C SER A 67 -1.84 -15.30 -7.54
N TYR A 68 -2.43 -14.74 -6.48
CA TYR A 68 -1.71 -14.28 -5.29
C TYR A 68 -0.84 -15.39 -4.69
N PRO A 69 0.51 -15.19 -4.59
CA PRO A 69 1.44 -16.24 -4.18
C PRO A 69 1.61 -16.38 -2.66
N GLY A 70 0.84 -15.63 -1.85
CA GLY A 70 1.08 -15.53 -0.42
C GLY A 70 2.10 -14.44 -0.05
N HIS A 71 2.70 -14.57 1.13
CA HIS A 71 3.59 -13.57 1.71
C HIS A 71 4.84 -14.17 2.38
N ALA A 72 5.10 -15.45 2.14
CA ALA A 72 6.22 -16.16 2.76
C ALA A 72 7.58 -15.52 2.44
N ALA A 73 8.54 -15.68 3.36
CA ALA A 73 9.90 -15.17 3.20
C ALA A 73 10.63 -15.72 1.95
N SER A 74 10.20 -16.89 1.44
CA SER A 74 10.73 -17.44 0.19
C SER A 74 10.49 -16.59 -1.06
N LEU A 75 9.53 -15.66 -1.02
CA LEU A 75 9.27 -14.72 -2.12
C LEU A 75 10.34 -13.63 -2.22
N ALA A 76 10.84 -13.17 -1.08
CA ALA A 76 11.89 -12.17 -0.96
C ALA A 76 12.44 -12.22 0.47
N SER A 77 13.70 -12.60 0.64
CA SER A 77 14.38 -12.69 1.94
C SER A 77 15.39 -11.56 2.10
N GLY A 78 15.28 -10.82 3.20
CA GLY A 78 16.10 -9.64 3.48
C GLY A 78 15.52 -8.34 2.89
N ILE A 79 15.91 -7.20 3.46
CA ILE A 79 15.33 -5.87 3.13
C ILE A 79 15.49 -5.54 1.65
N GLU A 80 16.66 -5.76 1.07
CA GLU A 80 16.92 -5.43 -0.33
C GLU A 80 16.10 -6.29 -1.29
N ALA A 81 15.92 -7.59 -0.99
CA ALA A 81 15.06 -8.46 -1.78
C ALA A 81 13.58 -8.05 -1.67
N VAL A 82 13.12 -7.69 -0.47
CA VAL A 82 11.75 -7.20 -0.23
C VAL A 82 11.55 -5.87 -0.97
N ARG A 83 12.50 -4.96 -0.93
CA ARG A 83 12.48 -3.70 -1.69
C ARG A 83 12.35 -3.95 -3.19
N ALA A 84 13.21 -4.81 -3.74
CA ALA A 84 13.18 -5.18 -5.15
C ALA A 84 11.85 -5.83 -5.56
N TYR A 85 11.30 -6.69 -4.70
CA TYR A 85 10.00 -7.34 -4.90
C TYR A 85 8.87 -6.31 -4.97
N ILE A 86 8.83 -5.35 -4.03
CA ILE A 86 7.84 -4.26 -4.02
C ILE A 86 7.95 -3.42 -5.28
N MET A 87 9.15 -2.97 -5.62
CA MET A 87 9.38 -2.11 -6.79
C MET A 87 8.97 -2.80 -8.09
N ARG A 88 9.31 -4.06 -8.26
CA ARG A 88 8.92 -4.86 -9.42
C ARG A 88 7.40 -5.02 -9.50
N CYS A 89 6.76 -5.51 -8.44
CA CYS A 89 5.31 -5.71 -8.40
C CYS A 89 4.55 -4.41 -8.67
N HIS A 90 4.97 -3.31 -8.04
CA HIS A 90 4.35 -2.00 -8.24
C HIS A 90 4.52 -1.47 -9.66
N GLY A 91 5.72 -1.58 -10.23
CA GLY A 91 6.00 -1.17 -11.61
C GLY A 91 5.15 -1.94 -12.63
N GLU A 92 5.07 -3.27 -12.48
CA GLU A 92 4.22 -4.13 -13.31
C GLU A 92 2.73 -3.77 -13.17
N SER A 93 2.26 -3.53 -11.93
CA SER A 93 0.87 -3.12 -11.67
C SER A 93 0.54 -1.77 -12.31
N LEU A 94 1.42 -0.78 -12.16
CA LEU A 94 1.24 0.53 -12.78
C LEU A 94 1.18 0.44 -14.31
N ALA A 95 1.99 -0.42 -14.93
CA ALA A 95 1.93 -0.64 -16.37
C ALA A 95 0.56 -1.22 -16.79
N ILE A 96 0.03 -2.18 -16.03
CA ILE A 96 -1.30 -2.75 -16.25
C ILE A 96 -2.39 -1.69 -16.07
N PHE A 97 -2.36 -0.93 -14.99
CA PHE A 97 -3.38 0.11 -14.73
C PHE A 97 -3.36 1.21 -15.80
N ARG A 98 -2.18 1.65 -16.24
CA ARG A 98 -2.03 2.65 -17.30
C ARG A 98 -2.50 2.17 -18.69
N ALA A 99 -2.59 0.87 -18.90
CA ALA A 99 -3.14 0.29 -20.13
C ALA A 99 -4.68 0.25 -20.14
N LEU A 100 -5.34 0.50 -19.01
CA LEU A 100 -6.80 0.65 -18.94
C LEU A 100 -7.23 2.01 -19.51
N SER A 101 -8.41 2.06 -20.10
CA SER A 101 -9.08 3.31 -20.44
C SER A 101 -9.91 3.84 -19.27
N ASP A 102 -10.27 5.13 -19.27
CA ASP A 102 -11.17 5.70 -18.26
C ASP A 102 -12.55 5.02 -18.27
N ALA A 103 -13.02 4.54 -19.44
CA ALA A 103 -14.24 3.76 -19.56
C ALA A 103 -14.16 2.42 -18.80
N ASP A 104 -12.97 1.82 -18.70
CA ASP A 104 -12.76 0.57 -17.97
C ASP A 104 -12.99 0.73 -16.47
N LEU A 105 -12.85 1.93 -15.92
CA LEU A 105 -13.17 2.23 -14.52
C LEU A 105 -14.64 1.96 -14.19
N GLN A 106 -15.54 2.09 -15.17
CA GLN A 106 -16.97 1.87 -14.99
C GLN A 106 -17.40 0.42 -15.25
N ARG A 107 -16.53 -0.39 -15.89
CA ARG A 107 -16.81 -1.82 -16.10
C ARG A 107 -16.84 -2.59 -14.79
N LYS A 108 -17.47 -3.76 -14.83
CA LYS A 108 -17.36 -4.76 -13.77
C LYS A 108 -16.11 -5.60 -13.97
N CYS A 109 -15.37 -5.81 -12.89
CA CYS A 109 -14.41 -6.91 -12.73
C CYS A 109 -14.93 -7.88 -11.67
N THR A 110 -14.27 -9.02 -11.52
CA THR A 110 -14.70 -10.05 -10.56
C THR A 110 -13.66 -10.17 -9.46
N THR A 111 -14.09 -10.06 -8.20
CA THR A 111 -13.22 -10.28 -7.04
C THR A 111 -12.78 -11.76 -6.95
N PRO A 112 -11.74 -12.09 -6.16
CA PRO A 112 -11.36 -13.49 -5.92
C PRO A 112 -12.49 -14.37 -5.35
N ALA A 113 -13.46 -13.76 -4.69
CA ALA A 113 -14.65 -14.45 -4.16
C ALA A 113 -15.76 -14.64 -5.22
N GLY A 114 -15.51 -14.27 -6.49
CA GLY A 114 -16.50 -14.39 -7.56
C GLY A 114 -17.54 -13.26 -7.60
N THR A 115 -17.42 -12.23 -6.77
CA THR A 115 -18.37 -11.12 -6.69
C THR A 115 -18.07 -10.07 -7.76
N PRO A 116 -19.05 -9.69 -8.61
CA PRO A 116 -18.90 -8.58 -9.55
C PRO A 116 -18.83 -7.23 -8.80
N ILE A 117 -17.79 -6.45 -9.10
CA ILE A 117 -17.57 -5.11 -8.52
C ILE A 117 -17.18 -4.13 -9.63
N THR A 118 -17.58 -2.87 -9.52
CA THR A 118 -17.12 -1.84 -10.47
C THR A 118 -15.62 -1.61 -10.28
N THR A 119 -14.86 -1.56 -11.37
CA THR A 119 -13.39 -1.47 -11.34
C THR A 119 -12.87 -0.33 -10.45
N TRP A 120 -13.44 0.89 -10.55
CA TRP A 120 -13.00 1.99 -9.68
C TRP A 120 -13.24 1.72 -8.19
N LYS A 121 -14.31 0.98 -7.84
CA LYS A 121 -14.58 0.58 -6.44
C LYS A 121 -13.54 -0.43 -5.96
N TRP A 122 -13.16 -1.36 -6.85
CA TRP A 122 -12.15 -2.36 -6.55
C TRP A 122 -10.76 -1.74 -6.37
N LEU A 123 -10.40 -0.78 -7.24
CA LEU A 123 -9.15 -0.02 -7.10
C LEU A 123 -9.14 0.85 -5.84
N ARG A 124 -10.29 1.41 -5.44
CA ARG A 124 -10.41 2.09 -4.14
C ARG A 124 -10.21 1.12 -2.97
N ALA A 125 -10.80 -0.07 -3.04
CA ALA A 125 -10.58 -1.10 -2.03
C ALA A 125 -9.09 -1.48 -1.90
N MET A 126 -8.32 -1.49 -3.01
CA MET A 126 -6.87 -1.67 -2.97
C MET A 126 -6.18 -0.57 -2.15
N VAL A 127 -6.58 0.69 -2.35
CA VAL A 127 -6.02 1.82 -1.58
C VAL A 127 -6.36 1.72 -0.09
N GLU A 128 -7.59 1.33 0.22
CA GLU A 128 -8.05 1.11 1.60
C GLU A 128 -7.28 -0.05 2.26
N HIS A 129 -7.04 -1.13 1.53
CA HIS A 129 -6.23 -2.27 1.98
C HIS A 129 -4.78 -1.86 2.27
N GLU A 130 -4.17 -1.06 1.40
CA GLU A 130 -2.85 -0.47 1.62
C GLU A 130 -2.82 0.39 2.89
N ALA A 131 -3.81 1.26 3.08
CA ALA A 131 -3.90 2.12 4.25
C ALA A 131 -4.05 1.32 5.54
N HIS A 132 -4.87 0.24 5.52
CA HIS A 132 -5.04 -0.68 6.64
C HIS A 132 -3.70 -1.29 7.08
N HIS A 133 -2.97 -1.91 6.16
CA HIS A 133 -1.70 -2.56 6.49
C HIS A 133 -0.58 -1.56 6.79
N ARG A 134 -0.58 -0.39 6.17
CA ARG A 134 0.34 0.69 6.55
C ARG A 134 0.12 1.14 7.99
N GLY A 135 -1.13 1.22 8.46
CA GLY A 135 -1.44 1.48 9.87
C GLY A 135 -0.83 0.42 10.79
N GLN A 136 -0.89 -0.86 10.41
CA GLN A 136 -0.23 -1.94 11.15
C GLN A 136 1.29 -1.78 11.17
N LEU A 137 1.93 -1.45 10.05
CA LEU A 137 3.37 -1.19 9.98
C LEU A 137 3.79 -0.04 10.92
N TYR A 138 3.03 1.05 10.97
CA TYR A 138 3.30 2.17 11.89
C TYR A 138 3.14 1.76 13.36
N LEU A 139 2.09 1.01 13.68
CA LEU A 139 1.89 0.48 15.03
C LEU A 139 3.04 -0.44 15.45
N MET A 140 3.42 -1.38 14.59
CA MET A 140 4.54 -2.30 14.84
C MET A 140 5.86 -1.53 15.03
N ALA A 141 6.13 -0.53 14.19
CA ALA A 141 7.31 0.32 14.32
C ALA A 141 7.32 1.05 15.67
N SER A 142 6.18 1.59 16.10
CA SER A 142 6.03 2.21 17.42
C SER A 142 6.31 1.22 18.56
N MET A 143 5.79 -0.01 18.48
CA MET A 143 6.05 -1.08 19.47
C MET A 143 7.54 -1.44 19.58
N ARG A 144 8.30 -1.25 18.49
CA ARG A 144 9.76 -1.49 18.46
C ARG A 144 10.59 -0.24 18.73
N GLY A 145 9.97 0.90 19.00
CA GLY A 145 10.68 2.17 19.21
C GLY A 145 11.37 2.69 17.94
N LEU A 146 10.94 2.26 16.76
CA LEU A 146 11.49 2.70 15.49
C LEU A 146 10.89 4.05 15.10
N SER A 147 11.76 5.00 14.74
CA SER A 147 11.34 6.29 14.21
C SER A 147 11.00 6.17 12.72
N VAL A 148 9.73 6.33 12.39
CA VAL A 148 9.25 6.37 11.00
C VAL A 148 8.77 7.79 10.66
N PRO A 149 8.91 8.24 9.39
CA PRO A 149 8.47 9.58 9.01
C PRO A 149 6.96 9.74 9.21
N PRO A 150 6.49 10.89 9.66
CA PRO A 150 5.06 11.19 9.74
C PRO A 150 4.40 10.99 8.37
N LEU A 151 3.15 10.52 8.36
CA LEU A 151 2.42 10.14 7.13
C LEU A 151 2.33 11.29 6.12
N TYR A 152 2.15 12.51 6.60
CA TYR A 152 2.02 13.74 5.81
C TYR A 152 3.09 14.79 6.18
N GLU A 153 4.29 14.32 6.56
CA GLU A 153 5.47 15.15 6.86
C GLU A 153 5.36 15.98 8.15
N LEU A 154 4.23 15.98 8.83
CA LEU A 154 4.00 16.68 10.07
C LEU A 154 3.59 15.69 11.17
N THR A 155 4.15 15.88 12.37
CA THR A 155 3.64 15.22 13.58
C THR A 155 2.33 15.88 14.04
N GLU A 156 1.60 15.19 14.93
CA GLU A 156 0.36 15.74 15.51
C GLU A 156 0.62 17.08 16.23
N GLU A 157 1.71 17.18 16.98
CA GLU A 157 2.09 18.40 17.69
C GLU A 157 2.37 19.57 16.72
N GLN A 158 3.05 19.29 15.61
CA GLN A 158 3.32 20.28 14.56
C GLN A 158 2.03 20.74 13.88
N VAL A 159 1.09 19.83 13.63
CA VAL A 159 -0.24 20.18 13.08
C VAL A 159 -0.99 21.07 14.07
N LEU A 160 -1.02 20.68 15.36
CA LEU A 160 -1.69 21.45 16.42
C LEU A 160 -1.09 22.88 16.52
N GLU A 161 0.23 23.00 16.52
CA GLU A 161 0.90 24.29 16.63
C GLU A 161 0.61 25.20 15.41
N ARG A 162 0.66 24.63 14.19
CA ARG A 162 0.32 25.39 12.97
C ARG A 162 -1.14 25.86 12.98
N SER A 163 -2.06 25.01 13.45
CA SER A 163 -3.48 25.33 13.54
C SER A 163 -3.74 26.49 14.51
N LYS A 164 -3.01 26.55 15.65
CA LYS A 164 -3.11 27.68 16.61
C LYS A 164 -2.61 28.99 16.01
N ARG A 165 -1.50 28.97 15.25
CA ARG A 165 -0.94 30.17 14.60
C ARG A 165 -1.90 30.72 13.53
N SER A 166 -2.54 29.84 12.75
CA SER A 166 -3.50 30.25 11.73
C SER A 166 -4.76 30.89 12.35
N ALA A 167 -5.22 30.41 13.50
CA ALA A 167 -6.36 30.99 14.22
C ALA A 167 -6.05 32.37 14.84
N GLY A 168 -4.79 32.62 15.23
CA GLY A 168 -4.36 33.91 15.79
C GLY A 168 -4.04 35.02 14.74
N ALA A 169 -3.90 34.63 13.47
CA ALA A 169 -3.61 35.58 12.38
C ALA A 169 -4.86 36.18 11.70
N GLY A 170 -6.05 35.81 12.17
CA GLY A 170 -7.34 36.25 11.62
C GLY A 170 -8.12 37.24 12.48
N VAL A 171 -7.44 38.01 13.36
CA VAL A 171 -8.04 39.08 14.18
C VAL A 171 -7.46 40.42 13.79
#